data_5998e530cf57fb81dc4587d2f36734bd
#
_entry.id   5998e530cf57fb81dc4587d2f36734bd
#
_cell.length_a   1.000
_cell.length_b   1.000
_cell.length_c   1.000
_cell.angle_alpha   90.00
_cell.angle_beta   90.00
_cell.angle_gamma   90.00
#
_symmetry.space_group_name_H-M   'P 1'
#
loop_
_entity.id
_entity.type
_entity.pdbx_description
1 polymer ?
#
loop_
_entity_poly.entity_id
_entity_poly.type
_entity_poly.pdbx_seq_one_letter_code
_entity_poly.pdbx_strand_id
1 'polypeptide(L)'
;MKNLIKSSLLALLLLFSLTPKAQVLISLLFGEKLNTPKIEFGLVGGLNRSYLNDISNSEGKNYFNIGFYFHINLKNNSFISTGVLVKSNVGATGMPVYSLGDAAFDSLYIDGTLTKKISCYYVPVMFQQRFNNRWYIEAGPQFGLRSIANDIFETSTLDGDLTYTKDVKDQYTRLDAGLIGGIGYKTKRILKSMAVGISYYYGLVNVSKTPDVTMKNSSLNIYFKLPIGLGAKPEKS
;
A
#
# COMPACT_ATOMS: atom_id res chain seq x y z
N MET A 1 -11.54 -16.28 -24.12
CA MET A 1 -10.72 -16.32 -22.88
C MET A 1 -9.22 -16.48 -23.13
N LYS A 2 -8.72 -17.44 -23.91
CA LYS A 2 -7.27 -17.63 -24.19
C LYS A 2 -6.59 -16.40 -24.83
N ASN A 3 -7.28 -15.64 -25.67
CA ASN A 3 -6.72 -14.47 -26.36
C ASN A 3 -6.66 -13.23 -25.43
N LEU A 4 -7.59 -13.08 -24.49
CA LEU A 4 -7.54 -12.01 -23.48
C LEU A 4 -6.32 -12.18 -22.54
N ILE A 5 -6.04 -13.40 -22.13
CA ILE A 5 -4.89 -13.71 -21.26
C ILE A 5 -3.58 -13.43 -21.98
N LYS A 6 -3.48 -13.78 -23.27
CA LYS A 6 -2.32 -13.47 -24.11
C LYS A 6 -2.11 -11.97 -24.31
N SER A 7 -3.18 -11.21 -24.54
CA SER A 7 -3.12 -9.76 -24.69
C SER A 7 -2.76 -9.06 -23.38
N SER A 8 -3.29 -9.54 -22.26
CA SER A 8 -2.95 -9.05 -20.92
C SER A 8 -1.49 -9.33 -20.55
N LEU A 9 -0.99 -10.52 -20.89
CA LEU A 9 0.41 -10.91 -20.67
C LEU A 9 1.36 -10.10 -21.58
N LEU A 10 0.97 -9.84 -22.82
CA LEU A 10 1.73 -9.01 -23.75
C LEU A 10 1.76 -7.54 -23.30
N ALA A 11 0.64 -7.00 -22.82
CA ALA A 11 0.58 -5.65 -22.25
C ALA A 11 1.44 -5.52 -20.98
N LEU A 12 1.46 -6.55 -20.14
CA LEU A 12 2.33 -6.61 -18.97
C LEU A 12 3.81 -6.65 -19.35
N LEU A 13 4.16 -7.42 -20.38
CA LEU A 13 5.54 -7.49 -20.92
C LEU A 13 5.97 -6.15 -21.57
N LEU A 14 5.08 -5.45 -22.26
CA LEU A 14 5.34 -4.13 -22.83
C LEU A 14 5.52 -3.05 -21.75
N LEU A 15 4.83 -3.13 -20.62
CA LEU A 15 5.06 -2.26 -19.47
C LEU A 15 6.44 -2.47 -18.85
N PHE A 16 6.97 -3.69 -18.85
CA PHE A 16 8.35 -3.99 -18.41
C PHE A 16 9.43 -3.49 -19.38
N SER A 17 9.13 -3.35 -20.67
CA SER A 17 10.10 -2.87 -21.65
C SER A 17 10.26 -1.34 -21.71
N LEU A 18 9.33 -0.57 -21.12
CA LEU A 18 9.39 0.90 -21.07
C LEU A 18 10.21 1.44 -19.87
N THR A 19 10.69 0.57 -18.99
CA THR A 19 11.30 0.94 -17.70
C THR A 19 12.78 1.38 -17.74
N PRO A 20 13.66 1.05 -18.72
CA PRO A 20 15.07 1.41 -18.62
C PRO A 20 15.32 2.91 -18.55
N LYS A 21 14.55 3.71 -19.29
CA LYS A 21 14.79 5.17 -19.35
C LYS A 21 14.29 5.93 -18.11
N ALA A 22 13.17 5.52 -17.53
CA ALA A 22 12.66 6.12 -16.29
C ALA A 22 13.54 5.74 -15.09
N GLN A 23 13.99 4.50 -15.02
CA GLN A 23 14.96 4.05 -14.02
C GLN A 23 16.30 4.78 -14.14
N VAL A 24 16.78 5.02 -15.36
CA VAL A 24 18.00 5.78 -15.61
C VAL A 24 17.84 7.24 -15.18
N LEU A 25 16.71 7.89 -15.50
CA LEU A 25 16.46 9.27 -15.08
C LEU A 25 16.36 9.42 -13.56
N ILE A 26 15.64 8.55 -12.87
CA ILE A 26 15.52 8.57 -11.41
C ILE A 26 16.87 8.20 -10.77
N SER A 27 17.62 7.27 -11.37
CA SER A 27 18.97 6.91 -10.95
C SER A 27 19.95 8.08 -11.14
N LEU A 28 19.83 8.82 -12.22
CA LEU A 28 20.71 9.98 -12.51
C LEU A 28 20.40 11.15 -11.56
N LEU A 29 19.13 11.39 -11.24
CA LEU A 29 18.73 12.49 -10.38
C LEU A 29 18.95 12.21 -8.89
N PHE A 30 18.79 10.97 -8.45
CA PHE A 30 18.77 10.62 -7.03
C PHE A 30 19.66 9.41 -6.67
N GLY A 31 20.01 8.56 -7.65
CA GLY A 31 20.61 7.25 -7.42
C GLY A 31 21.97 7.27 -6.73
N GLU A 32 22.86 8.16 -7.15
CA GLU A 32 24.22 8.22 -6.58
C GLU A 32 24.24 8.88 -5.21
N LYS A 33 23.36 9.86 -4.97
CA LYS A 33 23.27 10.57 -3.69
C LYS A 33 22.50 9.80 -2.61
N LEU A 34 21.50 9.02 -3.00
CA LEU A 34 20.64 8.27 -2.09
C LEU A 34 21.08 6.82 -1.85
N ASN A 35 21.93 6.28 -2.73
CA ASN A 35 22.50 4.94 -2.61
C ASN A 35 23.96 5.00 -2.19
N THR A 36 24.22 4.59 -0.97
CA THR A 36 25.58 4.45 -0.44
C THR A 36 25.85 2.98 -0.08
N PRO A 37 27.08 2.59 0.28
CA PRO A 37 27.33 1.25 0.82
C PRO A 37 26.47 0.90 2.04
N LYS A 38 25.99 1.91 2.77
CA LYS A 38 25.15 1.75 3.97
C LYS A 38 23.65 1.89 3.70
N ILE A 39 23.24 2.52 2.59
CA ILE A 39 21.84 2.82 2.31
C ILE A 39 21.46 2.25 0.95
N GLU A 40 20.40 1.45 0.93
CA GLU A 40 19.72 1.00 -0.29
C GLU A 40 18.43 1.80 -0.44
N PHE A 41 18.25 2.47 -1.56
CA PHE A 41 17.04 3.20 -1.93
C PHE A 41 16.35 2.51 -3.10
N GLY A 42 15.01 2.53 -3.11
CA GLY A 42 14.25 1.97 -4.22
C GLY A 42 12.76 2.30 -4.17
N LEU A 43 12.06 1.74 -5.16
CA LEU A 43 10.61 1.80 -5.25
C LEU A 43 10.00 0.59 -4.57
N VAL A 44 8.85 0.80 -3.93
CA VAL A 44 7.98 -0.25 -3.43
C VAL A 44 6.61 -0.11 -4.04
N GLY A 45 6.05 -1.21 -4.48
CA GLY A 45 4.69 -1.29 -4.99
C GLY A 45 4.04 -2.61 -4.61
N GLY A 46 2.71 -2.66 -4.63
CA GLY A 46 2.02 -3.89 -4.30
C GLY A 46 0.52 -3.74 -4.20
N LEU A 47 -0.13 -4.85 -3.90
CA LEU A 47 -1.56 -4.93 -3.63
C LEU A 47 -1.77 -5.04 -2.14
N ASN A 48 -2.79 -4.36 -1.62
CA ASN A 48 -3.26 -4.58 -0.28
C ASN A 48 -4.73 -5.01 -0.30
N ARG A 49 -5.09 -5.91 0.61
CA ARG A 49 -6.46 -6.16 1.00
C ARG A 49 -6.67 -5.54 2.37
N SER A 50 -7.44 -4.46 2.39
CA SER A 50 -7.68 -3.66 3.60
C SER A 50 -9.00 -4.01 4.23
N TYR A 51 -9.07 -3.86 5.55
CA TYR A 51 -10.24 -4.08 6.38
C TYR A 51 -10.40 -2.92 7.37
N LEU A 52 -11.64 -2.68 7.78
CA LEU A 52 -11.97 -1.86 8.94
C LEU A 52 -12.41 -2.81 10.06
N ASN A 53 -11.56 -2.94 11.07
CA ASN A 53 -11.89 -3.74 12.24
C ASN A 53 -12.92 -3.01 13.11
N ASP A 54 -13.62 -3.78 13.92
CA ASP A 54 -14.67 -3.31 14.83
C ASP A 54 -15.95 -2.77 14.15
N ILE A 55 -16.11 -3.01 12.83
CA ILE A 55 -17.34 -2.71 12.09
C ILE A 55 -18.00 -4.02 11.64
N SER A 56 -19.25 -4.21 12.07
CA SER A 56 -20.07 -5.33 11.63
C SER A 56 -20.41 -5.20 10.14
N ASN A 57 -20.58 -6.32 9.45
CA ASN A 57 -21.03 -6.38 8.06
C ASN A 57 -20.12 -5.61 7.09
N SER A 58 -18.79 -5.67 7.29
CA SER A 58 -17.83 -5.08 6.37
C SER A 58 -16.95 -6.16 5.74
N GLU A 59 -16.64 -5.98 4.46
CA GLU A 59 -15.77 -6.84 3.69
C GLU A 59 -14.47 -6.15 3.32
N GLY A 60 -13.40 -6.92 3.18
CA GLY A 60 -12.12 -6.37 2.76
C GLY A 60 -12.15 -5.85 1.32
N LYS A 61 -11.59 -4.68 1.08
CA LYS A 61 -11.42 -4.04 -0.25
C LYS A 61 -9.97 -4.11 -0.71
N ASN A 62 -9.79 -4.43 -1.98
CA ASN A 62 -8.46 -4.48 -2.58
C ASN A 62 -8.05 -3.11 -3.12
N TYR A 63 -6.80 -2.71 -2.83
CA TYR A 63 -6.21 -1.46 -3.30
C TYR A 63 -4.78 -1.71 -3.78
N PHE A 64 -4.20 -0.70 -4.40
CA PHE A 64 -2.81 -0.69 -4.85
C PHE A 64 -2.00 0.33 -4.05
N ASN A 65 -0.82 -0.10 -3.59
CA ASN A 65 0.14 0.74 -2.87
C ASN A 65 1.35 1.04 -3.77
N ILE A 66 1.86 2.26 -3.68
CA ILE A 66 3.12 2.66 -4.32
C ILE A 66 3.87 3.64 -3.43
N GLY A 67 5.19 3.55 -3.44
CA GLY A 67 6.04 4.43 -2.64
C GLY A 67 7.52 4.20 -2.86
N PHE A 68 8.29 4.71 -1.90
CA PHE A 68 9.75 4.59 -1.85
C PHE A 68 10.14 3.88 -0.57
N TYR A 69 11.25 3.15 -0.63
CA TYR A 69 11.83 2.53 0.55
C TYR A 69 13.32 2.86 0.69
N PHE A 70 13.78 2.80 1.92
CA PHE A 70 15.18 2.86 2.30
C PHE A 70 15.50 1.68 3.22
N HIS A 71 16.59 0.98 2.93
CA HIS A 71 17.18 0.03 3.86
C HIS A 71 18.52 0.59 4.32
N ILE A 72 18.64 0.86 5.61
CA ILE A 72 19.85 1.36 6.26
C ILE A 72 20.55 0.15 6.89
N ASN A 73 21.71 -0.19 6.37
CA ASN A 73 22.50 -1.32 6.86
C ASN A 73 23.10 -0.98 8.24
N LEU A 74 22.82 -1.81 9.20
CA LEU A 74 23.39 -1.73 10.56
C LEU A 74 24.65 -2.61 10.63
N LYS A 75 24.50 -3.86 11.03
CA LYS A 75 25.55 -4.89 11.09
C LYS A 75 24.86 -6.26 11.04
N ASN A 76 25.63 -7.32 10.72
CA ASN A 76 25.16 -8.70 10.83
C ASN A 76 23.85 -9.01 10.07
N ASN A 77 23.74 -8.51 8.82
CA ASN A 77 22.53 -8.64 7.99
C ASN A 77 21.25 -8.03 8.61
N SER A 78 21.43 -7.08 9.53
CA SER A 78 20.33 -6.31 10.16
C SER A 78 20.22 -4.95 9.48
N PHE A 79 18.98 -4.49 9.30
CA PHE A 79 18.68 -3.23 8.62
C PHE A 79 17.55 -2.50 9.34
N ILE A 80 17.56 -1.17 9.26
CA ILE A 80 16.36 -0.39 9.43
C ILE A 80 15.71 -0.26 8.05
N SER A 81 14.47 -0.74 7.94
CA SER A 81 13.64 -0.61 6.73
C SER A 81 12.61 0.49 6.97
N THR A 82 12.70 1.57 6.20
CA THR A 82 11.77 2.69 6.27
C THR A 82 11.40 3.16 4.88
N GLY A 83 10.51 4.15 4.78
CA GLY A 83 10.10 4.69 3.49
C GLY A 83 8.81 5.48 3.58
N VAL A 84 8.22 5.76 2.44
CA VAL A 84 6.92 6.43 2.35
C VAL A 84 6.08 5.75 1.28
N LEU A 85 4.91 5.25 1.66
CA LEU A 85 3.86 4.88 0.70
C LEU A 85 3.11 6.16 0.35
N VAL A 86 3.35 6.70 -0.84
CA VAL A 86 2.76 7.97 -1.31
C VAL A 86 1.34 7.80 -1.85
N LYS A 87 0.97 6.57 -2.20
CA LYS A 87 -0.39 6.18 -2.54
C LYS A 87 -0.70 4.89 -1.81
N SER A 88 -1.55 4.98 -0.82
CA SER A 88 -2.04 3.82 -0.08
C SER A 88 -3.46 4.09 0.35
N ASN A 89 -4.38 3.21 -0.03
CA ASN A 89 -5.76 3.30 0.40
C ASN A 89 -6.03 2.17 1.40
N VAL A 90 -6.81 2.50 2.42
CA VAL A 90 -7.37 1.57 3.38
C VAL A 90 -8.88 1.77 3.46
N GLY A 91 -9.57 0.83 4.04
CA GLY A 91 -11.02 0.88 4.17
C GLY A 91 -11.66 -0.48 3.98
N ALA A 92 -12.98 -0.50 3.82
CA ALA A 92 -13.77 -1.70 3.66
C ALA A 92 -14.98 -1.44 2.75
N THR A 93 -15.62 -2.49 2.28
CA THR A 93 -16.82 -2.47 1.43
C THR A 93 -17.91 -3.35 2.03
N GLY A 94 -19.06 -3.48 1.36
CA GLY A 94 -20.14 -4.39 1.77
C GLY A 94 -20.98 -3.86 2.92
N MET A 95 -20.77 -2.62 3.34
CA MET A 95 -21.56 -2.02 4.42
C MET A 95 -22.94 -1.57 3.91
N PRO A 96 -23.97 -1.58 4.79
CA PRO A 96 -25.27 -1.02 4.45
C PRO A 96 -25.14 0.49 4.21
N VAL A 97 -25.91 0.98 3.27
CA VAL A 97 -26.02 2.42 2.99
C VAL A 97 -26.73 3.14 4.13
N TYR A 98 -26.44 4.41 4.29
CA TYR A 98 -27.13 5.29 5.23
C TYR A 98 -27.80 6.45 4.47
N SER A 99 -28.79 7.09 5.08
CA SER A 99 -29.52 8.21 4.46
C SER A 99 -28.60 9.38 4.12
N LEU A 100 -28.72 9.86 2.92
CA LEU A 100 -28.00 11.04 2.41
C LEU A 100 -28.73 12.34 2.75
N GLY A 101 -29.96 12.24 3.32
CA GLY A 101 -30.80 13.37 3.70
C GLY A 101 -31.72 13.86 2.59
N ASP A 102 -31.80 13.13 1.48
CA ASP A 102 -32.73 13.39 0.37
C ASP A 102 -33.43 12.10 0.00
N ALA A 103 -34.77 12.07 0.09
CA ALA A 103 -35.57 10.87 -0.12
C ALA A 103 -35.44 10.30 -1.54
N ALA A 104 -35.24 11.15 -2.55
CA ALA A 104 -35.05 10.70 -3.93
C ALA A 104 -33.70 9.99 -4.09
N PHE A 105 -32.63 10.56 -3.51
CA PHE A 105 -31.30 9.92 -3.46
C PHE A 105 -31.33 8.62 -2.66
N ASP A 106 -31.96 8.63 -1.48
CA ASP A 106 -32.02 7.45 -0.61
C ASP A 106 -32.71 6.27 -1.30
N SER A 107 -33.76 6.55 -2.09
CA SER A 107 -34.48 5.51 -2.85
C SER A 107 -33.62 4.87 -3.94
N LEU A 108 -32.68 5.62 -4.54
CA LEU A 108 -31.80 5.10 -5.59
C LEU A 108 -30.76 4.12 -5.04
N TYR A 109 -30.34 4.28 -3.79
CA TYR A 109 -29.26 3.49 -3.18
C TYR A 109 -29.75 2.51 -2.12
N ILE A 110 -31.05 2.28 -1.96
CA ILE A 110 -31.64 1.47 -0.88
C ILE A 110 -31.07 0.03 -0.85
N ASP A 111 -30.83 -0.56 -2.01
CA ASP A 111 -30.23 -1.89 -2.19
C ASP A 111 -28.74 -1.80 -2.54
N GLY A 112 -28.14 -0.64 -2.37
CA GLY A 112 -26.76 -0.38 -2.70
C GLY A 112 -25.78 -0.85 -1.65
N THR A 113 -24.50 -0.69 -1.98
CA THR A 113 -23.38 -1.03 -1.12
C THR A 113 -22.57 0.21 -0.79
N LEU A 114 -22.19 0.36 0.46
CA LEU A 114 -21.29 1.40 0.93
C LEU A 114 -19.85 0.89 1.00
N THR A 115 -18.94 1.62 0.36
CA THR A 115 -17.49 1.45 0.49
C THR A 115 -16.89 2.65 1.21
N LYS A 116 -16.20 2.42 2.33
CA LYS A 116 -15.39 3.44 3.02
C LYS A 116 -13.97 3.38 2.50
N LYS A 117 -13.49 4.49 1.91
CA LYS A 117 -12.15 4.60 1.32
C LYS A 117 -11.39 5.73 1.96
N ILE A 118 -10.28 5.39 2.62
CA ILE A 118 -9.40 6.34 3.29
C ILE A 118 -8.04 6.29 2.60
N SER A 119 -7.60 7.42 2.05
CA SER A 119 -6.28 7.55 1.43
C SER A 119 -5.27 8.09 2.44
N CYS A 120 -4.17 7.39 2.60
CA CYS A 120 -3.13 7.72 3.57
C CYS A 120 -1.74 7.74 2.92
N TYR A 121 -0.88 8.59 3.46
CA TYR A 121 0.57 8.46 3.35
C TYR A 121 1.04 7.63 4.54
N TYR A 122 1.72 6.50 4.29
CA TYR A 122 2.25 5.66 5.38
C TYR A 122 3.76 5.71 5.42
N VAL A 123 4.29 5.83 6.64
CA VAL A 123 5.73 5.77 6.95
C VAL A 123 5.96 4.58 7.88
N PRO A 124 6.39 3.44 7.35
CA PRO A 124 6.85 2.33 8.18
C PRO A 124 8.25 2.61 8.72
N VAL A 125 8.53 2.16 9.94
CA VAL A 125 9.87 2.14 10.54
C VAL A 125 10.08 0.76 11.14
N MET A 126 10.72 -0.13 10.37
CA MET A 126 10.81 -1.54 10.72
C MET A 126 12.27 -1.95 10.94
N PHE A 127 12.49 -2.83 11.90
CA PHE A 127 13.69 -3.62 11.96
C PHE A 127 13.57 -4.80 10.99
N GLN A 128 14.58 -4.99 10.15
CA GLN A 128 14.64 -6.08 9.18
C GLN A 128 15.87 -6.95 9.47
N GLN A 129 15.67 -8.25 9.61
CA GLN A 129 16.75 -9.25 9.71
C GLN A 129 16.77 -10.12 8.46
N ARG A 130 17.92 -10.23 7.80
CA ARG A 130 18.12 -11.07 6.60
C ARG A 130 18.81 -12.36 6.96
N PHE A 131 18.36 -13.47 6.33
CA PHE A 131 18.91 -14.82 6.47
C PHE A 131 19.48 -15.26 5.11
N ASN A 132 20.75 -15.68 5.10
CA ASN A 132 21.47 -16.07 3.89
C ASN A 132 21.34 -15.05 2.73
N ASN A 133 21.17 -13.77 3.06
CA ASN A 133 20.94 -12.66 2.12
C ASN A 133 19.78 -12.86 1.12
N ARG A 134 18.83 -13.74 1.43
CA ARG A 134 17.64 -13.97 0.60
C ARG A 134 16.35 -13.76 1.36
N TRP A 135 16.09 -14.57 2.38
CA TRP A 135 14.91 -14.42 3.22
C TRP A 135 15.12 -13.28 4.20
N TYR A 136 14.07 -12.58 4.52
CA TYR A 136 14.07 -11.61 5.60
C TYR A 136 12.73 -11.57 6.31
N ILE A 137 12.80 -11.21 7.56
CA ILE A 137 11.65 -10.80 8.36
C ILE A 137 11.79 -9.33 8.69
N GLU A 138 10.69 -8.62 8.75
CA GLU A 138 10.67 -7.21 9.13
C GLU A 138 9.46 -6.92 10.02
N ALA A 139 9.65 -6.11 11.05
CA ALA A 139 8.58 -5.69 11.94
C ALA A 139 8.89 -4.33 12.58
N GLY A 140 7.85 -3.57 12.88
CA GLY A 140 7.97 -2.28 13.56
C GLY A 140 6.69 -1.45 13.52
N PRO A 141 6.74 -0.22 14.01
CA PRO A 141 5.64 0.72 13.91
C PRO A 141 5.45 1.23 12.47
N GLN A 142 4.21 1.56 12.15
CA GLN A 142 3.83 2.27 10.94
C GLN A 142 2.91 3.43 11.29
N PHE A 143 3.21 4.60 10.75
CA PHE A 143 2.46 5.83 10.95
C PHE A 143 1.80 6.23 9.66
N GLY A 144 0.53 6.61 9.74
CA GLY A 144 -0.30 7.05 8.61
C GLY A 144 -0.77 8.50 8.77
N LEU A 145 -0.72 9.24 7.69
CA LEU A 145 -1.31 10.57 7.59
C LEU A 145 -2.43 10.53 6.55
N ARG A 146 -3.67 10.66 7.00
CA ARG A 146 -4.83 10.70 6.10
C ARG A 146 -4.82 11.96 5.23
N SER A 147 -5.01 11.77 3.93
CA SER A 147 -5.19 12.84 2.96
C SER A 147 -6.66 13.01 2.55
N ILE A 148 -7.36 11.92 2.25
CA ILE A 148 -8.73 11.91 1.77
C ILE A 148 -9.50 10.82 2.53
N ALA A 149 -10.79 11.05 2.78
CA ALA A 149 -11.71 10.01 3.23
C ALA A 149 -13.05 10.19 2.53
N ASN A 150 -13.49 9.15 1.84
CA ASN A 150 -14.72 9.14 1.07
C ASN A 150 -15.58 7.94 1.44
N ASP A 151 -16.87 8.17 1.52
CA ASP A 151 -17.90 7.15 1.46
C ASP A 151 -18.40 7.07 0.02
N ILE A 152 -18.32 5.88 -0.57
CA ILE A 152 -18.68 5.60 -1.96
C ILE A 152 -19.92 4.70 -1.92
N PHE A 153 -21.02 5.21 -2.45
CA PHE A 153 -22.29 4.50 -2.59
C PHE A 153 -22.34 3.92 -3.98
N GLU A 154 -22.53 2.64 -4.10
CA GLU A 154 -22.56 1.90 -5.37
C GLU A 154 -23.87 1.09 -5.45
N THR A 155 -24.61 1.22 -6.53
CA THR A 155 -25.82 0.43 -6.81
C THR A 155 -25.90 0.14 -8.30
N SER A 156 -26.54 -0.98 -8.64
CA SER A 156 -26.80 -1.35 -10.05
C SER A 156 -28.29 -1.21 -10.34
N THR A 157 -28.62 -0.50 -11.40
CA THR A 157 -29.98 -0.31 -11.90
C THR A 157 -30.12 -0.96 -13.29
N LEU A 158 -31.34 -0.97 -13.83
CA LEU A 158 -31.59 -1.47 -15.19
C LEU A 158 -30.83 -0.66 -16.26
N ASP A 159 -30.54 0.62 -15.99
CA ASP A 159 -29.86 1.54 -16.90
C ASP A 159 -28.34 1.57 -16.72
N GLY A 160 -27.79 0.84 -15.73
CA GLY A 160 -26.36 0.76 -15.46
C GLY A 160 -25.99 0.95 -13.99
N ASP A 161 -24.68 1.04 -13.74
CA ASP A 161 -24.13 1.21 -12.39
C ASP A 161 -24.11 2.70 -12.01
N LEU A 162 -24.67 3.00 -10.84
CA LEU A 162 -24.66 4.34 -10.26
C LEU A 162 -23.63 4.38 -9.12
N THR A 163 -22.80 5.42 -9.13
CA THR A 163 -21.82 5.67 -8.06
C THR A 163 -21.92 7.11 -7.57
N TYR A 164 -22.08 7.28 -6.25
CA TYR A 164 -22.02 8.58 -5.60
C TYR A 164 -20.91 8.58 -4.57
N THR A 165 -20.09 9.64 -4.56
CA THR A 165 -18.96 9.80 -3.64
C THR A 165 -19.18 10.99 -2.74
N LYS A 166 -19.19 10.76 -1.43
CA LYS A 166 -19.32 11.77 -0.38
C LYS A 166 -17.99 11.95 0.34
N ASP A 167 -17.50 13.19 0.41
CA ASP A 167 -16.34 13.53 1.27
C ASP A 167 -16.78 13.46 2.74
N VAL A 168 -16.08 12.62 3.50
CA VAL A 168 -16.35 12.39 4.94
C VAL A 168 -15.07 12.58 5.78
N LYS A 169 -14.10 13.33 5.26
CA LYS A 169 -12.79 13.52 5.92
C LYS A 169 -12.93 14.05 7.36
N ASP A 170 -13.95 14.85 7.65
CA ASP A 170 -14.12 15.43 8.97
C ASP A 170 -14.58 14.42 10.03
N GLN A 171 -15.10 13.26 9.58
CA GLN A 171 -15.48 12.12 10.44
C GLN A 171 -14.30 11.24 10.85
N TYR A 172 -13.10 11.48 10.28
CA TYR A 172 -11.92 10.67 10.52
C TYR A 172 -10.78 11.48 11.15
N THR A 173 -9.97 10.84 11.98
CA THR A 173 -8.73 11.41 12.49
C THR A 173 -7.72 11.60 11.35
N ARG A 174 -6.77 12.54 11.53
CA ARG A 174 -5.68 12.71 10.55
C ARG A 174 -4.58 11.66 10.69
N LEU A 175 -4.41 11.15 11.91
CA LEU A 175 -3.34 10.21 12.23
C LEU A 175 -3.90 8.79 12.34
N ASP A 176 -3.19 7.87 11.73
CA ASP A 176 -3.31 6.43 11.91
C ASP A 176 -1.96 5.91 12.39
N ALA A 177 -1.96 4.96 13.30
CA ALA A 177 -0.72 4.33 13.78
C ALA A 177 -0.99 2.90 14.20
N GLY A 178 -0.01 2.04 13.95
CA GLY A 178 -0.12 0.64 14.28
C GLY A 178 1.21 -0.10 14.14
N LEU A 179 1.12 -1.40 14.13
CA LEU A 179 2.26 -2.30 13.94
C LEU A 179 2.17 -2.96 12.55
N ILE A 180 3.32 -3.09 11.92
CA ILE A 180 3.46 -3.84 10.68
C ILE A 180 4.53 -4.91 10.85
N GLY A 181 4.26 -6.09 10.30
CA GLY A 181 5.23 -7.18 10.28
C GLY A 181 5.11 -7.98 8.99
N GLY A 182 6.22 -8.55 8.53
CA GLY A 182 6.21 -9.28 7.28
C GLY A 182 7.41 -10.17 7.06
N ILE A 183 7.32 -10.93 5.99
CA ILE A 183 8.37 -11.80 5.49
C ILE A 183 8.57 -11.51 4.01
N GLY A 184 9.81 -11.54 3.55
CA GLY A 184 10.10 -11.35 2.14
C GLY A 184 11.29 -12.15 1.65
N TYR A 185 11.43 -12.17 0.34
CA TYR A 185 12.46 -12.91 -0.37
C TYR A 185 13.13 -12.04 -1.42
N LYS A 186 14.45 -12.03 -1.42
CA LYS A 186 15.28 -11.33 -2.40
C LYS A 186 15.64 -12.28 -3.56
N THR A 187 15.51 -11.79 -4.78
CA THR A 187 15.79 -12.59 -5.99
C THR A 187 17.26 -13.00 -6.11
N LYS A 188 18.18 -12.17 -5.61
CA LYS A 188 19.62 -12.44 -5.58
C LYS A 188 20.20 -12.21 -4.19
N ARG A 189 21.33 -12.85 -3.88
CA ARG A 189 22.03 -12.72 -2.60
C ARG A 189 22.81 -11.42 -2.43
N ILE A 190 22.76 -10.51 -3.39
CA ILE A 190 23.41 -9.20 -3.34
C ILE A 190 22.57 -8.18 -2.58
N LEU A 191 23.20 -7.16 -2.02
CA LEU A 191 22.54 -6.12 -1.24
C LEU A 191 21.39 -5.46 -2.03
N LYS A 192 21.68 -5.03 -3.25
CA LYS A 192 20.69 -4.35 -4.12
C LYS A 192 20.10 -5.37 -5.10
N SER A 193 19.04 -6.03 -4.69
CA SER A 193 18.26 -6.92 -5.54
C SER A 193 16.77 -6.76 -5.30
N MET A 194 15.99 -7.03 -6.33
CA MET A 194 14.55 -7.05 -6.23
C MET A 194 14.11 -7.98 -5.10
N ALA A 195 13.05 -7.60 -4.43
CA ALA A 195 12.45 -8.41 -3.39
C ALA A 195 10.93 -8.47 -3.57
N VAL A 196 10.35 -9.57 -3.14
CA VAL A 196 8.91 -9.77 -3.01
C VAL A 196 8.61 -10.16 -1.57
N GLY A 197 7.44 -9.80 -1.07
CA GLY A 197 7.09 -10.15 0.30
C GLY A 197 5.61 -9.97 0.59
N ILE A 198 5.25 -10.43 1.79
CA ILE A 198 3.93 -10.30 2.36
C ILE A 198 4.10 -9.63 3.71
N SER A 199 3.23 -8.66 4.02
CA SER A 199 3.19 -8.02 5.33
C SER A 199 1.75 -7.79 5.79
N TYR A 200 1.58 -7.73 7.10
CA TYR A 200 0.31 -7.42 7.72
C TYR A 200 0.46 -6.17 8.59
N TYR A 201 -0.42 -5.20 8.36
CA TYR A 201 -0.55 -4.01 9.18
C TYR A 201 -1.76 -4.16 10.09
N TYR A 202 -1.57 -3.87 11.38
CA TYR A 202 -2.61 -3.82 12.39
C TYR A 202 -2.65 -2.45 13.03
N GLY A 203 -3.71 -1.67 12.74
CA GLY A 203 -3.92 -0.35 13.31
C GLY A 203 -4.31 -0.43 14.79
N LEU A 204 -3.70 0.42 15.58
CA LEU A 204 -3.94 0.53 17.02
C LEU A 204 -4.82 1.73 17.37
N VAL A 205 -4.79 2.75 16.51
CA VAL A 205 -5.52 4.01 16.71
C VAL A 205 -6.95 3.88 16.19
N ASN A 206 -7.91 4.40 16.95
CA ASN A 206 -9.26 4.63 16.44
C ASN A 206 -9.23 5.76 15.42
N VAL A 207 -9.54 5.44 14.16
CA VAL A 207 -9.55 6.42 13.07
C VAL A 207 -10.89 7.15 12.93
N SER A 208 -11.94 6.70 13.62
CA SER A 208 -13.25 7.39 13.66
C SER A 208 -13.23 8.55 14.65
N LYS A 209 -13.88 9.64 14.28
CA LYS A 209 -14.27 10.74 15.19
C LYS A 209 -15.73 10.68 15.61
N THR A 210 -16.50 9.75 15.03
CA THR A 210 -17.90 9.57 15.41
C THR A 210 -17.95 9.04 16.84
N PRO A 211 -18.73 9.66 17.75
CA PRO A 211 -18.89 9.16 19.11
C PRO A 211 -19.35 7.69 19.09
N ASP A 212 -18.85 6.92 20.05
CA ASP A 212 -19.20 5.51 20.29
C ASP A 212 -18.90 4.55 19.11
N VAL A 213 -18.18 5.03 18.08
CA VAL A 213 -17.76 4.20 16.95
C VAL A 213 -16.25 3.99 16.98
N THR A 214 -15.83 2.76 17.16
CA THR A 214 -14.43 2.37 17.03
C THR A 214 -14.19 1.81 15.63
N MET A 215 -13.19 2.35 14.94
CA MET A 215 -12.72 1.87 13.64
C MET A 215 -11.20 1.81 13.65
N LYS A 216 -10.62 0.66 13.31
CA LYS A 216 -9.18 0.49 13.17
C LYS A 216 -8.87 -0.09 11.80
N ASN A 217 -7.88 0.48 11.12
CA ASN A 217 -7.43 -0.03 9.85
C ASN A 217 -6.58 -1.29 10.03
N SER A 218 -6.76 -2.27 9.16
CA SER A 218 -5.79 -3.34 8.99
C SER A 218 -5.64 -3.70 7.53
N SER A 219 -4.50 -4.25 7.14
CA SER A 219 -4.29 -4.67 5.76
C SER A 219 -3.29 -5.80 5.61
N LEU A 220 -3.61 -6.74 4.73
CA LEU A 220 -2.70 -7.74 4.21
C LEU A 220 -2.10 -7.20 2.91
N ASN A 221 -0.78 -7.11 2.83
CA ASN A 221 -0.06 -6.55 1.70
C ASN A 221 0.79 -7.61 1.03
N ILE A 222 0.73 -7.67 -0.29
CA ILE A 222 1.70 -8.38 -1.14
C ILE A 222 2.48 -7.28 -1.87
N TYR A 223 3.78 -7.23 -1.67
CA TYR A 223 4.60 -6.15 -2.19
C TYR A 223 5.82 -6.65 -2.97
N PHE A 224 6.32 -5.79 -3.84
CA PHE A 224 7.62 -5.92 -4.48
C PHE A 224 8.45 -4.66 -4.20
N LYS A 225 9.74 -4.84 -4.00
CA LYS A 225 10.74 -3.79 -3.83
C LYS A 225 11.70 -3.83 -5.00
N LEU A 226 11.90 -2.69 -5.66
CA LEU A 226 12.78 -2.51 -6.80
C LEU A 226 13.87 -1.51 -6.44
N PRO A 227 15.12 -1.94 -6.20
CA PRO A 227 16.20 -1.02 -5.89
C PRO A 227 16.50 -0.13 -7.10
N ILE A 228 16.74 1.15 -6.86
CA ILE A 228 17.13 2.15 -7.86
C ILE A 228 18.63 2.42 -7.72
N GLY A 229 19.30 2.56 -8.85
CA GLY A 229 20.72 2.87 -8.92
C GLY A 229 21.59 1.64 -9.12
N LEU A 230 22.67 1.80 -9.88
CA LEU A 230 23.71 0.79 -10.06
C LEU A 230 24.43 0.63 -8.72
N GLY A 231 24.48 -0.59 -8.22
CA GLY A 231 25.31 -0.88 -7.05
C GLY A 231 26.74 -0.39 -7.32
N ALA A 232 27.34 0.26 -6.33
CA ALA A 232 28.76 0.55 -6.40
C ALA A 232 29.48 -0.74 -6.83
N LYS A 233 30.32 -0.66 -7.89
CA LYS A 233 31.19 -1.77 -8.27
C LYS A 233 31.98 -2.16 -7.02
N PRO A 234 32.15 -3.46 -6.73
CA PRO A 234 33.05 -3.85 -5.67
C PRO A 234 34.42 -3.22 -5.97
N GLU A 235 34.95 -2.48 -5.02
CA GLU A 235 36.36 -2.08 -5.08
C GLU A 235 37.17 -3.35 -5.28
N LYS A 236 37.91 -3.37 -6.39
CA LYS A 236 38.92 -4.42 -6.63
C LYS A 236 40.01 -4.21 -5.58
N SER A 237 40.04 -5.07 -4.58
CA SER A 237 41.20 -5.26 -3.71
C SER A 237 42.33 -5.90 -4.47
#